data_d6da6d9f6963adb3d66b951271c60522
#
_entry.id   d6da6d9f6963adb3d66b951271c60522
#
_cell.length_a   1.000
_cell.length_b   1.000
_cell.length_c   1.000
_cell.angle_alpha   90.00
_cell.angle_beta   90.00
_cell.angle_gamma   90.00
#
_symmetry.space_group_name_H-M   'P 1'
#
loop_
_entity.id
_entity.type
_entity.pdbx_description
1 polymer ?
#
loop_
_entity_poly.entity_id
_entity_poly.type
_entity_poly.pdbx_seq_one_letter_code
_entity_poly.pdbx_strand_id
1 'polypeptide(L)'
;MDQASDGIIHIQRPPEAAARGRRVMVFDTTLRDGEQAPGNVMTAGQKVEMFRRLDALGLDLVEGGFPASSGEDFEAFREMAQGPRQTRICAFCRAAERDIDIIADGLGSSGNAQIEILLVGSEIHLEHKRRITPQEAVDEAVRSVRHAASLGFTDIAVAPEDATRGSLAFLERLLKASVEAGARTIAIPDTVGCALPHEFARLVRLMRGWVGPDVILSAHCHDDLGLALANTLAALEAGADSFQATLCGIGERAGNTALEEAIAQLRLNGPRMGLKTDVALAPVLDAARALRDMIHLPLMPTKPLLGSDAGIITAPTHLGWGSRSTDFWPVPPVSLTDAPARAAAAAVAAADQRDTTRSHAVMVAGTPRNAITRRLAEAGVVIDIDKIDAVCDRLAADPAPDRFKDHGALAALYREVADSGTGLPH
;
A
#
# COMPACT_ATOMS: atom_id res chain seq x y z
N MET A 1 5.76 -2.67 36.12
CA MET A 1 4.89 -3.75 36.65
C MET A 1 3.60 -3.66 35.85
N ASP A 2 3.53 -4.45 34.77
CA ASP A 2 2.32 -4.58 33.97
C ASP A 2 1.22 -5.24 34.79
N GLN A 3 0.14 -4.53 34.94
CA GLN A 3 -1.11 -5.13 35.47
C GLN A 3 -1.68 -5.97 34.30
N ALA A 4 -1.42 -7.25 34.31
CA ALA A 4 -2.17 -8.23 33.55
C ALA A 4 -3.58 -8.27 34.12
N SER A 5 -4.46 -7.40 33.64
CA SER A 5 -5.89 -7.49 33.92
C SER A 5 -6.50 -8.56 33.01
N ASP A 6 -6.92 -9.65 33.59
CA ASP A 6 -7.97 -10.58 33.13
C ASP A 6 -7.74 -11.42 31.86
N GLY A 7 -6.53 -11.61 31.40
CA GLY A 7 -6.24 -12.50 30.26
C GLY A 7 -6.82 -12.04 28.91
N ILE A 8 -7.43 -10.88 28.83
CA ILE A 8 -7.96 -10.28 27.61
C ILE A 8 -6.90 -9.32 27.05
N ILE A 9 -6.44 -9.57 25.82
CA ILE A 9 -5.57 -8.64 25.11
C ILE A 9 -6.42 -7.47 24.62
N HIS A 10 -6.42 -6.37 25.39
CA HIS A 10 -7.01 -5.12 24.92
C HIS A 10 -6.05 -4.42 23.96
N ILE A 11 -6.35 -4.48 22.67
CA ILE A 11 -5.67 -3.66 21.66
C ILE A 11 -6.20 -2.22 21.76
N GLN A 12 -5.83 -1.52 22.84
CA GLN A 12 -6.23 -0.12 23.02
C GLN A 12 -5.26 0.79 22.27
N ARG A 13 -5.79 1.79 21.60
CA ARG A 13 -4.98 2.87 21.02
C ARG A 13 -4.53 3.80 22.16
N PRO A 14 -3.22 4.01 22.37
CA PRO A 14 -2.77 5.06 23.27
C PRO A 14 -3.00 6.42 22.58
N PRO A 15 -3.83 7.31 23.15
CA PRO A 15 -4.20 8.58 22.49
C PRO A 15 -3.04 9.55 22.29
N GLU A 16 -1.97 9.43 23.07
CA GLU A 16 -0.86 10.42 23.11
C GLU A 16 0.47 9.94 22.48
N ALA A 17 0.62 8.67 22.14
CA ALA A 17 1.86 8.13 21.57
C ALA A 17 2.09 8.57 20.10
N ALA A 18 1.05 8.96 19.39
CA ALA A 18 1.09 9.29 17.96
C ALA A 18 2.07 10.41 17.61
N ALA A 19 2.33 11.36 18.54
CA ALA A 19 3.20 12.51 18.27
C ALA A 19 4.71 12.22 18.43
N ARG A 20 5.10 11.12 19.08
CA ARG A 20 6.50 10.83 19.46
C ARG A 20 7.18 9.71 18.67
N GLY A 21 6.47 9.05 17.77
CA GLY A 21 7.02 7.94 16.99
C GLY A 21 8.14 8.36 16.02
N ARG A 22 9.07 7.44 15.71
CA ARG A 22 10.06 7.61 14.65
C ARG A 22 9.34 7.76 13.31
N ARG A 23 9.69 8.80 12.54
CA ARG A 23 9.13 8.99 11.21
C ARG A 23 9.66 7.92 10.26
N VAL A 24 8.76 7.29 9.50
CA VAL A 24 9.07 6.33 8.46
C VAL A 24 9.11 7.05 7.12
N MET A 25 10.15 6.82 6.33
CA MET A 25 10.24 7.32 4.97
C MET A 25 9.43 6.42 4.03
N VAL A 26 8.67 7.03 3.14
CA VAL A 26 7.79 6.32 2.20
C VAL A 26 8.34 6.46 0.78
N PHE A 27 8.60 5.34 0.14
CA PHE A 27 9.13 5.26 -1.21
C PHE A 27 8.14 4.51 -2.12
N ASP A 28 7.61 5.19 -3.14
CA ASP A 28 6.72 4.58 -4.12
C ASP A 28 7.49 4.07 -5.33
N THR A 29 7.25 2.82 -5.72
CA THR A 29 7.87 2.16 -6.87
C THR A 29 6.85 1.76 -7.96
N THR A 30 5.68 2.39 -7.96
CA THR A 30 4.57 2.11 -8.90
C THR A 30 5.03 2.24 -10.37
N LEU A 31 5.85 3.26 -10.68
CA LEU A 31 6.27 3.57 -12.06
C LEU A 31 7.46 2.75 -12.55
N ARG A 32 7.99 1.84 -11.74
CA ARG A 32 9.05 0.91 -12.14
C ARG A 32 8.64 -0.54 -11.86
N ASP A 33 8.65 -0.97 -10.58
CA ASP A 33 8.31 -2.34 -10.20
C ASP A 33 6.83 -2.65 -10.49
N GLY A 34 5.96 -1.68 -10.20
CA GLY A 34 4.53 -1.81 -10.46
C GLY A 34 4.19 -2.12 -11.91
N GLU A 35 4.99 -1.64 -12.87
CA GLU A 35 4.78 -1.93 -14.29
C GLU A 35 5.28 -3.30 -14.75
N GLN A 36 6.09 -3.97 -13.93
CA GLN A 36 6.69 -5.26 -14.29
C GLN A 36 5.70 -6.43 -14.16
N ALA A 37 4.45 -6.21 -14.54
CA ALA A 37 3.42 -7.23 -14.60
C ALA A 37 2.56 -7.08 -15.86
N PRO A 38 1.99 -8.18 -16.36
CA PRO A 38 1.13 -8.14 -17.54
C PRO A 38 -0.05 -7.18 -17.35
N GLY A 39 -0.21 -6.23 -18.27
CA GLY A 39 -1.30 -5.26 -18.24
C GLY A 39 -1.05 -3.99 -17.45
N ASN A 40 0.07 -3.89 -16.73
CA ASN A 40 0.39 -2.73 -15.88
C ASN A 40 1.24 -1.66 -16.58
N VAL A 41 1.68 -1.90 -17.81
CA VAL A 41 2.55 -0.98 -18.56
C VAL A 41 1.80 0.32 -18.85
N MET A 42 2.43 1.45 -18.51
CA MET A 42 1.94 2.80 -18.80
C MET A 42 2.69 3.42 -19.97
N THR A 43 2.00 4.22 -20.77
CA THR A 43 2.67 5.11 -21.74
C THR A 43 3.48 6.19 -21.02
N ALA A 44 4.45 6.81 -21.70
CA ALA A 44 5.22 7.91 -21.13
C ALA A 44 4.34 9.02 -20.54
N GLY A 45 3.27 9.41 -21.26
CA GLY A 45 2.32 10.40 -20.76
C GLY A 45 1.57 9.97 -19.51
N GLN A 46 1.17 8.71 -19.40
CA GLN A 46 0.54 8.15 -18.21
C GLN A 46 1.51 8.09 -17.02
N LYS A 47 2.78 7.74 -17.24
CA LYS A 47 3.82 7.78 -16.19
C LYS A 47 3.99 9.18 -15.63
N VAL A 48 4.12 10.19 -16.48
CA VAL A 48 4.26 11.58 -16.07
C VAL A 48 3.03 12.07 -15.31
N GLU A 49 1.82 11.74 -15.77
CA GLU A 49 0.58 12.10 -15.06
C GLU A 49 0.50 11.40 -13.69
N MET A 50 0.84 10.11 -13.63
CA MET A 50 0.83 9.38 -12.35
C MET A 50 1.92 9.89 -11.42
N PHE A 51 3.11 10.23 -11.92
CA PHE A 51 4.17 10.86 -11.13
C PHE A 51 3.69 12.16 -10.47
N ARG A 52 2.98 13.04 -11.19
CA ARG A 52 2.41 14.27 -10.62
C ARG A 52 1.43 14.00 -9.48
N ARG A 53 0.65 12.92 -9.57
CA ARG A 53 -0.26 12.50 -8.50
C ARG A 53 0.52 11.99 -7.28
N LEU A 54 1.56 11.18 -7.50
CA LEU A 54 2.43 10.67 -6.44
C LEU A 54 3.21 11.81 -5.75
N ASP A 55 3.72 12.76 -6.52
CA ASP A 55 4.42 13.96 -6.01
C ASP A 55 3.54 14.77 -5.05
N ALA A 56 2.25 14.88 -5.35
CA ALA A 56 1.28 15.58 -4.51
C ALA A 56 0.94 14.87 -3.19
N LEU A 57 1.34 13.61 -3.00
CA LEU A 57 1.08 12.85 -1.77
C LEU A 57 2.02 13.18 -0.62
N GLY A 58 3.12 13.90 -0.86
CA GLY A 58 4.13 14.19 0.14
C GLY A 58 4.99 12.97 0.51
N LEU A 59 5.24 12.08 -0.44
CA LEU A 59 6.15 10.94 -0.32
C LEU A 59 7.59 11.42 -0.22
N ASP A 60 8.47 10.59 0.35
CA ASP A 60 9.90 10.90 0.42
C ASP A 60 10.62 10.66 -0.91
N LEU A 61 10.26 9.57 -1.59
CA LEU A 61 10.78 9.19 -2.90
C LEU A 61 9.67 8.62 -3.79
N VAL A 62 9.83 8.84 -5.10
CA VAL A 62 9.08 8.16 -6.16
C VAL A 62 10.09 7.62 -7.17
N GLU A 63 10.01 6.34 -7.49
CA GLU A 63 10.85 5.72 -8.51
C GLU A 63 10.29 6.06 -9.90
N GLY A 64 11.04 6.84 -10.66
CA GLY A 64 10.60 7.35 -11.96
C GLY A 64 10.77 6.37 -13.11
N GLY A 65 11.17 5.12 -12.83
CA GLY A 65 11.32 4.08 -13.85
C GLY A 65 12.73 3.52 -13.98
N PHE A 66 12.96 2.82 -15.10
CA PHE A 66 14.26 2.26 -15.47
C PHE A 66 14.74 2.90 -16.79
N PRO A 67 15.36 4.09 -16.76
CA PRO A 67 15.70 4.87 -17.95
C PRO A 67 16.56 4.15 -18.98
N ALA A 68 17.39 3.20 -18.56
CA ALA A 68 18.22 2.39 -19.44
C ALA A 68 17.48 1.23 -20.14
N SER A 69 16.19 1.02 -19.83
CA SER A 69 15.40 -0.07 -20.41
C SER A 69 14.96 0.22 -21.84
N SER A 70 14.53 1.46 -22.11
CA SER A 70 14.04 1.90 -23.42
C SER A 70 14.17 3.43 -23.59
N GLY A 71 14.09 3.89 -24.83
CA GLY A 71 14.05 5.34 -25.11
C GLY A 71 12.78 6.00 -24.57
N GLU A 72 11.66 5.30 -24.53
CA GLU A 72 10.40 5.82 -23.98
C GLU A 72 10.50 6.02 -22.47
N ASP A 73 11.07 5.05 -21.75
CA ASP A 73 11.34 5.17 -20.31
C ASP A 73 12.32 6.30 -20.00
N PHE A 74 13.36 6.47 -20.82
CA PHE A 74 14.30 7.56 -20.69
C PHE A 74 13.62 8.92 -20.81
N GLU A 75 12.80 9.12 -21.85
CA GLU A 75 12.11 10.40 -22.06
C GLU A 75 11.09 10.69 -20.96
N ALA A 76 10.32 9.70 -20.51
CA ALA A 76 9.41 9.84 -19.39
C ALA A 76 10.16 10.23 -18.11
N PHE A 77 11.25 9.53 -17.80
CA PHE A 77 12.11 9.83 -16.66
C PHE A 77 12.67 11.26 -16.73
N ARG A 78 13.19 11.65 -17.89
CA ARG A 78 13.76 12.99 -18.12
C ARG A 78 12.72 14.07 -17.88
N GLU A 79 11.49 13.91 -18.40
CA GLU A 79 10.41 14.87 -18.17
C GLU A 79 10.06 15.00 -16.66
N MET A 80 9.93 13.87 -15.98
CA MET A 80 9.65 13.87 -14.53
C MET A 80 10.81 14.47 -13.71
N ALA A 81 12.04 14.11 -14.05
CA ALA A 81 13.23 14.52 -13.31
C ALA A 81 13.56 16.01 -13.46
N GLN A 82 13.36 16.58 -14.64
CA GLN A 82 13.64 17.97 -14.94
C GLN A 82 12.43 18.88 -14.72
N GLY A 83 11.24 18.31 -14.57
CA GLY A 83 10.01 19.04 -14.27
C GLY A 83 9.93 19.54 -12.82
N PRO A 84 8.94 20.40 -12.52
CA PRO A 84 8.69 20.85 -11.15
C PRO A 84 8.23 19.68 -10.29
N ARG A 85 8.86 19.48 -9.13
CA ARG A 85 8.50 18.43 -8.16
C ARG A 85 8.90 18.82 -6.75
N GLN A 86 8.21 18.24 -5.76
CA GLN A 86 8.53 18.36 -4.34
C GLN A 86 9.26 17.12 -3.83
N THR A 87 8.86 15.93 -4.32
CA THR A 87 9.40 14.63 -3.95
C THR A 87 10.75 14.38 -4.61
N ARG A 88 11.64 13.67 -3.93
CA ARG A 88 12.85 13.17 -4.58
C ARG A 88 12.47 12.11 -5.59
N ILE A 89 13.09 12.18 -6.78
CA ILE A 89 12.95 11.14 -7.79
C ILE A 89 14.07 10.12 -7.61
N CYS A 90 13.73 8.83 -7.76
CA CYS A 90 14.71 7.75 -7.83
C CYS A 90 14.74 7.17 -9.25
N ALA A 91 15.90 6.79 -9.73
CA ALA A 91 16.05 6.01 -10.93
C ALA A 91 16.72 4.68 -10.63
N PHE A 92 16.14 3.61 -11.15
CA PHE A 92 16.65 2.25 -11.04
C PHE A 92 17.63 1.94 -12.18
N CYS A 93 18.73 1.22 -11.87
CA CYS A 93 19.66 0.71 -12.86
C CYS A 93 20.31 -0.60 -12.43
N ARG A 94 20.89 -1.28 -13.42
CA ARG A 94 21.82 -2.38 -13.18
C ARG A 94 23.17 -1.82 -12.73
N ALA A 95 23.99 -2.67 -12.12
CA ALA A 95 25.38 -2.35 -11.74
C ALA A 95 26.29 -2.27 -12.98
N ALA A 96 25.98 -1.34 -13.89
CA ALA A 96 26.66 -1.09 -15.15
C ALA A 96 26.87 0.40 -15.35
N GLU A 97 28.10 0.84 -15.62
CA GLU A 97 28.44 2.25 -15.82
C GLU A 97 27.55 2.92 -16.87
N ARG A 98 27.28 2.22 -17.99
CA ARG A 98 26.37 2.72 -19.04
C ARG A 98 24.97 3.06 -18.53
N ASP A 99 24.39 2.23 -17.64
CA ASP A 99 23.05 2.49 -17.11
C ASP A 99 23.08 3.72 -16.19
N ILE A 100 24.16 3.87 -15.42
CA ILE A 100 24.40 5.01 -14.53
C ILE A 100 24.58 6.30 -15.33
N ASP A 101 25.33 6.27 -16.41
CA ASP A 101 25.52 7.42 -17.34
C ASP A 101 24.19 7.87 -17.95
N ILE A 102 23.33 6.93 -18.38
CA ILE A 102 21.99 7.23 -18.91
C ILE A 102 21.14 7.96 -17.87
N ILE A 103 21.20 7.55 -16.60
CA ILE A 103 20.48 8.24 -15.52
C ILE A 103 21.02 9.66 -15.32
N ALA A 104 22.35 9.83 -15.32
CA ALA A 104 22.97 11.13 -15.18
C ALA A 104 22.56 12.07 -16.31
N ASP A 105 22.52 11.58 -17.55
CA ASP A 105 22.04 12.34 -18.72
C ASP A 105 20.55 12.72 -18.58
N GLY A 106 19.70 11.82 -18.11
CA GLY A 106 18.27 12.07 -17.90
C GLY A 106 18.00 13.12 -16.81
N LEU A 107 18.77 13.09 -15.73
CA LEU A 107 18.70 14.09 -14.67
C LEU A 107 19.17 15.48 -15.11
N GLY A 108 20.19 15.54 -15.98
CA GLY A 108 20.83 16.78 -16.38
C GLY A 108 21.38 17.55 -15.17
N SER A 109 21.02 18.82 -15.04
CA SER A 109 21.39 19.65 -13.87
C SER A 109 20.42 19.54 -12.67
N SER A 110 19.44 18.65 -12.75
CA SER A 110 18.41 18.49 -11.73
C SER A 110 19.00 17.83 -10.49
N GLY A 111 19.00 18.52 -9.36
CA GLY A 111 19.32 17.95 -8.05
C GLY A 111 18.13 17.18 -7.45
N ASN A 112 18.27 16.77 -6.18
CA ASN A 112 17.22 16.10 -5.41
C ASN A 112 16.77 14.76 -6.01
N ALA A 113 17.76 13.92 -6.36
CA ALA A 113 17.53 12.59 -6.95
C ALA A 113 18.35 11.53 -6.23
N GLN A 114 17.81 10.32 -6.23
CA GLN A 114 18.49 9.10 -5.80
C GLN A 114 18.74 8.20 -7.01
N ILE A 115 19.84 7.45 -7.00
CA ILE A 115 20.08 6.34 -7.92
C ILE A 115 20.03 5.03 -7.12
N GLU A 116 19.22 4.06 -7.57
CA GLU A 116 19.16 2.72 -6.96
C GLU A 116 19.82 1.70 -7.91
N ILE A 117 20.95 1.14 -7.46
CA ILE A 117 21.78 0.21 -8.21
C ILE A 117 21.45 -1.21 -7.80
N LEU A 118 20.93 -2.01 -8.75
CA LEU A 118 20.65 -3.42 -8.54
C LEU A 118 21.95 -4.22 -8.45
N LEU A 119 22.12 -4.89 -7.32
CA LEU A 119 23.23 -5.84 -7.09
C LEU A 119 22.69 -7.27 -7.06
N VAL A 120 23.59 -8.26 -6.97
CA VAL A 120 23.21 -9.65 -6.71
C VAL A 120 23.35 -9.93 -5.22
N GLY A 121 22.29 -10.45 -4.59
CA GLY A 121 22.25 -10.68 -3.13
C GLY A 121 22.32 -12.16 -2.72
N SER A 122 22.26 -13.13 -3.66
CA SER A 122 22.30 -14.55 -3.33
C SER A 122 23.23 -15.34 -4.23
N GLU A 123 23.77 -16.43 -3.70
CA GLU A 123 24.61 -17.39 -4.43
C GLU A 123 23.82 -18.06 -5.57
N ILE A 124 22.51 -18.24 -5.40
CA ILE A 124 21.61 -18.77 -6.45
C ILE A 124 21.65 -17.87 -7.67
N HIS A 125 21.52 -16.55 -7.48
CA HIS A 125 21.58 -15.60 -8.58
C HIS A 125 23.00 -15.41 -9.13
N LEU A 126 24.04 -15.51 -8.29
CA LEU A 126 25.42 -15.50 -8.75
C LEU A 126 25.70 -16.65 -9.72
N GLU A 127 25.29 -17.86 -9.34
CA GLU A 127 25.57 -19.08 -10.13
C GLU A 127 24.71 -19.17 -11.39
N HIS A 128 23.39 -19.00 -11.24
CA HIS A 128 22.46 -19.34 -12.33
C HIS A 128 22.09 -18.15 -13.22
N LYS A 129 22.01 -16.94 -12.67
CA LYS A 129 21.61 -15.72 -13.39
C LYS A 129 22.82 -14.97 -13.95
N ARG A 130 23.84 -14.72 -13.15
CA ARG A 130 24.95 -13.85 -13.50
C ARG A 130 26.22 -14.62 -13.91
N ARG A 131 26.43 -15.82 -13.40
CA ARG A 131 27.61 -16.65 -13.61
C ARG A 131 28.91 -15.94 -13.25
N ILE A 132 28.92 -15.28 -12.11
CA ILE A 132 30.07 -14.59 -11.52
C ILE A 132 30.32 -15.10 -10.08
N THR A 133 31.52 -14.91 -9.62
CA THR A 133 31.89 -15.24 -8.24
C THR A 133 31.40 -14.20 -7.25
N PRO A 134 31.27 -14.53 -5.96
CA PRO A 134 30.97 -13.54 -4.91
C PRO A 134 31.95 -12.37 -4.86
N GLN A 135 33.23 -12.58 -5.20
CA GLN A 135 34.23 -11.52 -5.24
C GLN A 135 33.98 -10.57 -6.40
N GLU A 136 33.69 -11.09 -7.60
CA GLU A 136 33.37 -10.27 -8.78
C GLU A 136 32.10 -9.43 -8.54
N ALA A 137 31.11 -9.96 -7.82
CA ALA A 137 29.91 -9.20 -7.45
C ALA A 137 30.23 -8.03 -6.49
N VAL A 138 31.10 -8.24 -5.50
CA VAL A 138 31.58 -7.16 -4.61
C VAL A 138 32.36 -6.12 -5.41
N ASP A 139 33.25 -6.55 -6.30
CA ASP A 139 34.03 -5.62 -7.14
C ASP A 139 33.15 -4.82 -8.10
N GLU A 140 32.10 -5.44 -8.67
CA GLU A 140 31.08 -4.78 -9.49
C GLU A 140 30.32 -3.73 -8.69
N ALA A 141 29.86 -4.05 -7.48
CA ALA A 141 29.16 -3.13 -6.60
C ALA A 141 30.02 -1.90 -6.28
N VAL A 142 31.28 -2.10 -5.87
CA VAL A 142 32.22 -1.02 -5.56
C VAL A 142 32.48 -0.13 -6.77
N ARG A 143 32.70 -0.73 -7.95
CA ARG A 143 32.89 0.07 -9.18
C ARG A 143 31.67 0.92 -9.51
N SER A 144 30.48 0.33 -9.48
CA SER A 144 29.23 1.02 -9.83
C SER A 144 28.92 2.17 -8.87
N VAL A 145 29.07 1.94 -7.55
CA VAL A 145 28.86 2.97 -6.54
C VAL A 145 29.88 4.13 -6.71
N ARG A 146 31.15 3.81 -6.93
CA ARG A 146 32.18 4.84 -7.17
C ARG A 146 31.96 5.60 -8.47
N HIS A 147 31.51 4.91 -9.52
CA HIS A 147 31.18 5.57 -10.77
C HIS A 147 30.03 6.56 -10.58
N ALA A 148 28.91 6.17 -9.94
CA ALA A 148 27.84 7.07 -9.61
C ALA A 148 28.32 8.28 -8.77
N ALA A 149 29.14 8.05 -7.75
CA ALA A 149 29.72 9.13 -6.95
C ALA A 149 30.59 10.07 -7.78
N SER A 150 31.36 9.57 -8.76
CA SER A 150 32.19 10.39 -9.66
C SER A 150 31.38 11.30 -10.58
N LEU A 151 30.13 10.93 -10.88
CA LEU A 151 29.17 11.75 -11.64
C LEU A 151 28.40 12.75 -10.76
N GLY A 152 28.69 12.81 -9.46
CA GLY A 152 28.11 13.77 -8.53
C GLY A 152 26.89 13.28 -7.77
N PHE A 153 26.49 12.01 -7.88
CA PHE A 153 25.44 11.45 -7.05
C PHE A 153 25.89 11.38 -5.58
N THR A 154 25.11 11.97 -4.70
CA THR A 154 25.30 11.96 -3.24
C THR A 154 24.33 11.03 -2.52
N ASP A 155 23.21 10.68 -3.15
CA ASP A 155 22.20 9.76 -2.65
C ASP A 155 22.21 8.50 -3.51
N ILE A 156 23.06 7.53 -3.12
CA ILE A 156 23.27 6.27 -3.83
C ILE A 156 22.67 5.14 -2.99
N ALA A 157 21.68 4.48 -3.54
CA ALA A 157 21.09 3.28 -3.00
C ALA A 157 21.64 2.03 -3.70
N VAL A 158 21.73 0.92 -2.96
CA VAL A 158 22.02 -0.39 -3.49
C VAL A 158 20.94 -1.38 -3.10
N ALA A 159 20.52 -2.23 -4.04
CA ALA A 159 19.49 -3.24 -3.86
C ALA A 159 20.08 -4.64 -4.17
N PRO A 160 20.52 -5.42 -3.16
CA PRO A 160 21.01 -6.78 -3.34
C PRO A 160 19.85 -7.73 -3.63
N GLU A 161 19.53 -7.94 -4.90
CA GLU A 161 18.45 -8.83 -5.35
C GLU A 161 18.54 -10.20 -4.71
N ASP A 162 17.40 -10.71 -4.19
CA ASP A 162 17.30 -12.01 -3.52
C ASP A 162 18.05 -12.08 -2.18
N ALA A 163 18.13 -10.97 -1.45
CA ALA A 163 18.87 -10.88 -0.19
C ALA A 163 18.36 -11.87 0.87
N THR A 164 17.08 -12.21 0.88
CA THR A 164 16.50 -13.13 1.87
C THR A 164 17.03 -14.57 1.75
N ARG A 165 17.61 -14.93 0.59
CA ARG A 165 18.19 -16.25 0.34
C ARG A 165 19.72 -16.24 0.23
N GLY A 166 20.34 -15.09 0.37
CA GLY A 166 21.79 -14.94 0.36
C GLY A 166 22.46 -15.40 1.67
N SER A 167 23.69 -15.89 1.60
CA SER A 167 24.45 -16.17 2.81
C SER A 167 24.79 -14.88 3.55
N LEU A 168 24.69 -14.90 4.87
CA LEU A 168 24.97 -13.73 5.71
C LEU A 168 26.41 -13.22 5.51
N ALA A 169 27.37 -14.12 5.33
CA ALA A 169 28.78 -13.76 5.13
C ALA A 169 29.01 -13.01 3.80
N PHE A 170 28.33 -13.41 2.73
CA PHE A 170 28.40 -12.73 1.45
C PHE A 170 27.71 -11.36 1.52
N LEU A 171 26.49 -11.30 2.05
CA LEU A 171 25.75 -10.06 2.21
C LEU A 171 26.49 -9.03 3.06
N GLU A 172 27.03 -9.44 4.21
CA GLU A 172 27.83 -8.55 5.07
C GLU A 172 28.99 -7.91 4.31
N ARG A 173 29.76 -8.73 3.58
CA ARG A 173 30.90 -8.26 2.79
C ARG A 173 30.46 -7.32 1.67
N LEU A 174 29.42 -7.68 0.92
CA LEU A 174 28.87 -6.88 -0.18
C LEU A 174 28.40 -5.51 0.31
N LEU A 175 27.61 -5.48 1.40
CA LEU A 175 27.03 -4.25 1.91
C LEU A 175 28.07 -3.33 2.55
N LYS A 176 29.00 -3.87 3.33
CA LYS A 176 30.11 -3.07 3.89
C LYS A 176 30.95 -2.43 2.78
N ALA A 177 31.34 -3.19 1.77
CA ALA A 177 32.09 -2.67 0.63
C ALA A 177 31.31 -1.60 -0.16
N SER A 178 29.99 -1.77 -0.33
CA SER A 178 29.13 -0.77 -0.99
C SER A 178 29.05 0.53 -0.18
N VAL A 179 28.90 0.44 1.14
CA VAL A 179 28.87 1.63 2.03
C VAL A 179 30.21 2.34 2.05
N GLU A 180 31.31 1.62 2.12
CA GLU A 180 32.67 2.16 2.03
C GLU A 180 32.93 2.85 0.69
N ALA A 181 32.34 2.33 -0.39
CA ALA A 181 32.41 2.93 -1.73
C ALA A 181 31.57 4.22 -1.86
N GLY A 182 30.58 4.45 -0.99
CA GLY A 182 29.76 5.66 -0.98
C GLY A 182 28.24 5.47 -0.94
N ALA A 183 27.74 4.21 -0.90
CA ALA A 183 26.30 3.96 -0.76
C ALA A 183 25.77 4.51 0.58
N ARG A 184 24.57 5.10 0.56
CA ARG A 184 23.91 5.69 1.71
C ARG A 184 22.58 5.03 2.05
N THR A 185 22.01 4.28 1.13
CA THR A 185 20.77 3.53 1.29
C THR A 185 20.96 2.08 0.85
N ILE A 186 20.39 1.15 1.59
CA ILE A 186 20.33 -0.26 1.26
C ILE A 186 18.84 -0.64 1.20
N ALA A 187 18.35 -0.98 0.03
CA ALA A 187 17.11 -1.70 -0.10
C ALA A 187 17.32 -3.17 0.29
N ILE A 188 16.36 -3.75 0.99
CA ILE A 188 16.41 -5.13 1.46
C ILE A 188 15.29 -5.90 0.75
N PRO A 189 15.57 -6.55 -0.42
CA PRO A 189 14.52 -7.20 -1.17
C PRO A 189 14.25 -8.63 -0.69
N ASP A 190 13.00 -8.90 -0.33
CA ASP A 190 12.40 -10.24 -0.34
C ASP A 190 11.85 -10.52 -1.75
N THR A 191 12.78 -10.73 -2.67
CA THR A 191 12.52 -10.79 -4.12
C THR A 191 11.53 -11.87 -4.52
N VAL A 192 11.50 -12.99 -3.80
CA VAL A 192 10.61 -14.12 -4.10
C VAL A 192 9.44 -14.23 -3.11
N GLY A 193 9.28 -13.25 -2.22
CA GLY A 193 8.17 -13.18 -1.27
C GLY A 193 8.05 -14.38 -0.34
N CYS A 194 9.19 -14.98 0.07
CA CYS A 194 9.19 -16.23 0.82
C CYS A 194 9.58 -16.10 2.30
N ALA A 195 10.06 -14.95 2.73
CA ALA A 195 10.49 -14.72 4.10
C ALA A 195 9.28 -14.66 5.06
N LEU A 196 9.44 -15.24 6.25
CA LEU A 196 8.50 -15.01 7.34
C LEU A 196 8.83 -13.68 8.05
N PRO A 197 7.84 -12.99 8.63
CA PRO A 197 8.06 -11.65 9.22
C PRO A 197 9.19 -11.61 10.27
N HIS A 198 9.32 -12.63 11.11
CA HIS A 198 10.36 -12.68 12.11
C HIS A 198 11.76 -12.93 11.53
N GLU A 199 11.86 -13.67 10.40
CA GLU A 199 13.10 -13.91 9.66
C GLU A 199 13.55 -12.63 8.97
N PHE A 200 12.62 -11.94 8.29
CA PHE A 200 12.91 -10.67 7.64
C PHE A 200 13.33 -9.59 8.64
N ALA A 201 12.64 -9.47 9.77
CA ALA A 201 13.01 -8.60 10.87
C ALA A 201 14.42 -8.93 11.44
N ARG A 202 14.78 -10.23 11.51
CA ARG A 202 16.12 -10.64 11.92
C ARG A 202 17.18 -10.19 10.91
N LEU A 203 16.93 -10.34 9.62
CA LEU A 203 17.84 -9.90 8.57
C LEU A 203 18.09 -8.39 8.65
N VAL A 204 17.02 -7.59 8.81
CA VAL A 204 17.12 -6.14 8.98
C VAL A 204 18.01 -5.77 10.18
N ARG A 205 17.82 -6.41 11.35
CA ARG A 205 18.66 -6.16 12.52
C ARG A 205 20.12 -6.51 12.29
N LEU A 206 20.40 -7.62 11.59
CA LEU A 206 21.77 -8.00 11.22
C LEU A 206 22.41 -6.95 10.30
N MET A 207 21.70 -6.56 9.23
CA MET A 207 22.19 -5.55 8.30
C MET A 207 22.45 -4.21 9.00
N ARG A 208 21.55 -3.77 9.90
CA ARG A 208 21.77 -2.59 10.73
C ARG A 208 23.06 -2.68 11.54
N GLY A 209 23.36 -3.86 12.11
CA GLY A 209 24.62 -4.11 12.83
C GLY A 209 25.85 -4.03 11.94
N TRP A 210 25.75 -4.38 10.66
CA TRP A 210 26.88 -4.35 9.73
C TRP A 210 27.19 -2.95 9.21
N VAL A 211 26.16 -2.12 8.95
CA VAL A 211 26.32 -0.85 8.23
C VAL A 211 26.20 0.39 9.11
N GLY A 212 25.77 0.22 10.36
CA GLY A 212 25.65 1.33 11.32
C GLY A 212 24.37 2.16 11.17
N PRO A 213 24.19 3.18 12.03
CA PRO A 213 22.96 3.95 12.13
C PRO A 213 22.79 5.01 11.02
N ASP A 214 23.84 5.41 10.35
CA ASP A 214 23.83 6.52 9.37
C ASP A 214 23.41 6.06 7.96
N VAL A 215 23.32 4.75 7.74
CA VAL A 215 22.85 4.17 6.47
C VAL A 215 21.36 3.90 6.55
N ILE A 216 20.61 4.38 5.56
CA ILE A 216 19.16 4.14 5.46
C ILE A 216 18.93 2.68 5.05
N LEU A 217 18.10 1.96 5.80
CA LEU A 217 17.61 0.63 5.43
C LEU A 217 16.18 0.75 4.94
N SER A 218 15.90 0.26 3.74
CA SER A 218 14.59 0.30 3.08
C SER A 218 14.06 -1.11 2.83
N ALA A 219 12.92 -1.47 3.38
CA ALA A 219 12.30 -2.77 3.14
C ALA A 219 11.65 -2.80 1.73
N HIS A 220 11.88 -3.87 0.97
CA HIS A 220 11.23 -4.11 -0.32
C HIS A 220 10.72 -5.55 -0.34
N CYS A 221 9.40 -5.73 -0.39
CA CYS A 221 8.77 -7.05 -0.22
C CYS A 221 7.78 -7.35 -1.33
N HIS A 222 7.98 -8.54 -1.98
CA HIS A 222 6.98 -9.12 -2.87
C HIS A 222 5.95 -9.97 -2.10
N ASP A 223 4.77 -10.16 -2.70
CA ASP A 223 3.58 -10.67 -2.01
C ASP A 223 3.20 -12.10 -2.41
N ASP A 224 4.17 -12.89 -2.90
CA ASP A 224 3.94 -14.23 -3.43
C ASP A 224 3.21 -15.17 -2.44
N LEU A 225 3.41 -14.99 -1.16
CA LEU A 225 2.74 -15.75 -0.09
C LEU A 225 1.80 -14.88 0.76
N GLY A 226 1.46 -13.66 0.32
CA GLY A 226 0.56 -12.76 1.06
C GLY A 226 1.19 -12.15 2.31
N LEU A 227 2.52 -12.04 2.37
CA LEU A 227 3.24 -11.56 3.55
C LEU A 227 3.95 -10.22 3.35
N ALA A 228 3.87 -9.59 2.18
CA ALA A 228 4.61 -8.37 1.88
C ALA A 228 4.37 -7.26 2.90
N LEU A 229 3.11 -6.97 3.21
CA LEU A 229 2.76 -5.95 4.22
C LEU A 229 3.26 -6.35 5.62
N ALA A 230 3.10 -7.60 6.01
CA ALA A 230 3.55 -8.09 7.32
C ALA A 230 5.07 -8.02 7.45
N ASN A 231 5.81 -8.39 6.39
CA ASN A 231 7.27 -8.28 6.34
C ASN A 231 7.74 -6.82 6.41
N THR A 232 7.06 -5.93 5.67
CA THR A 232 7.33 -4.48 5.72
C THR A 232 7.18 -3.92 7.13
N LEU A 233 6.07 -4.23 7.82
CA LEU A 233 5.85 -3.76 9.18
C LEU A 233 6.88 -4.35 10.16
N ALA A 234 7.20 -5.64 10.03
CA ALA A 234 8.22 -6.30 10.85
C ALA A 234 9.62 -5.71 10.63
N ALA A 235 9.95 -5.31 9.40
CA ALA A 235 11.20 -4.61 9.08
C ALA A 235 11.27 -3.23 9.76
N LEU A 236 10.19 -2.47 9.70
CA LEU A 236 10.11 -1.14 10.32
C LEU A 236 10.25 -1.23 11.85
N GLU A 237 9.62 -2.21 12.50
CA GLU A 237 9.81 -2.48 13.93
C GLU A 237 11.24 -2.94 14.24
N ALA A 238 11.89 -3.65 13.32
CA ALA A 238 13.26 -4.09 13.46
C ALA A 238 14.31 -3.00 13.21
N GLY A 239 13.91 -1.80 12.80
CA GLY A 239 14.80 -0.64 12.62
C GLY A 239 15.07 -0.26 11.16
N ALA A 240 14.29 -0.74 10.19
CA ALA A 240 14.29 -0.17 8.85
C ALA A 240 13.74 1.25 8.89
N ASP A 241 14.36 2.17 8.15
CA ASP A 241 14.02 3.60 8.13
C ASP A 241 12.94 3.93 7.11
N SER A 242 12.86 3.11 6.07
CA SER A 242 12.03 3.29 4.88
C SER A 242 11.40 1.95 4.47
N PHE A 243 10.40 2.07 3.63
CA PHE A 243 9.86 0.94 2.88
C PHE A 243 9.50 1.36 1.46
N GLN A 244 9.58 0.40 0.53
CA GLN A 244 9.15 0.52 -0.85
C GLN A 244 7.77 -0.14 -1.00
N ALA A 245 6.88 0.51 -1.74
CA ALA A 245 5.53 0.02 -1.97
C ALA A 245 4.98 0.52 -3.31
N THR A 246 3.90 -0.09 -3.78
CA THR A 246 3.22 0.33 -5.01
C THR A 246 1.74 0.61 -4.74
N LEU A 247 1.15 1.54 -5.46
CA LEU A 247 -0.30 1.71 -5.44
C LEU A 247 -0.99 0.40 -5.86
N CYS A 248 -2.04 0.04 -5.16
CA CYS A 248 -2.78 -1.22 -5.33
C CYS A 248 -1.97 -2.49 -5.07
N GLY A 249 -0.70 -2.39 -4.67
CA GLY A 249 0.21 -3.52 -4.54
C GLY A 249 0.59 -4.15 -5.87
N ILE A 250 0.55 -3.41 -6.98
CA ILE A 250 0.94 -3.94 -8.30
C ILE A 250 2.43 -4.28 -8.37
N GLY A 251 2.83 -5.18 -9.28
CA GLY A 251 4.22 -5.57 -9.50
C GLY A 251 4.36 -6.99 -10.00
N GLU A 252 5.60 -7.47 -10.09
CA GLU A 252 5.87 -8.82 -10.57
C GLU A 252 5.08 -9.88 -9.79
N ARG A 253 4.59 -10.88 -10.50
CA ARG A 253 3.87 -12.08 -9.99
C ARG A 253 2.64 -11.71 -9.15
N ALA A 254 2.72 -11.81 -7.80
CA ALA A 254 1.64 -11.44 -6.89
C ALA A 254 1.69 -9.96 -6.44
N GLY A 255 2.70 -9.20 -6.90
CA GLY A 255 2.86 -7.79 -6.61
C GLY A 255 3.76 -7.49 -5.43
N ASN A 256 3.64 -6.28 -4.91
CA ASN A 256 4.45 -5.70 -3.85
C ASN A 256 3.60 -5.35 -2.62
N THR A 257 4.24 -4.85 -1.58
CA THR A 257 3.52 -4.16 -0.49
C THR A 257 2.62 -3.07 -1.06
N ALA A 258 1.33 -3.12 -0.74
CA ALA A 258 0.38 -2.10 -1.18
C ALA A 258 0.57 -0.80 -0.38
N LEU A 259 0.81 0.32 -1.08
CA LEU A 259 1.08 1.62 -0.46
C LEU A 259 -0.07 2.06 0.45
N GLU A 260 -1.31 1.98 -0.03
CA GLU A 260 -2.50 2.36 0.73
C GLU A 260 -2.67 1.54 2.01
N GLU A 261 -2.36 0.25 1.95
CA GLU A 261 -2.47 -0.63 3.11
C GLU A 261 -1.37 -0.33 4.13
N ALA A 262 -0.12 -0.10 3.69
CA ALA A 262 0.98 0.27 4.55
C ALA A 262 0.73 1.62 5.25
N ILE A 263 0.24 2.64 4.52
CA ILE A 263 -0.14 3.93 5.11
C ILE A 263 -1.28 3.77 6.11
N ALA A 264 -2.31 2.99 5.79
CA ALA A 264 -3.41 2.70 6.72
C ALA A 264 -2.90 2.06 8.01
N GLN A 265 -2.01 1.06 7.92
CA GLN A 265 -1.40 0.40 9.07
C GLN A 265 -0.55 1.36 9.90
N LEU A 266 0.30 2.17 9.29
CA LEU A 266 1.13 3.15 10.00
C LEU A 266 0.28 4.20 10.72
N ARG A 267 -0.82 4.64 10.13
CA ARG A 267 -1.74 5.59 10.77
C ARG A 267 -2.55 4.97 11.90
N LEU A 268 -2.95 3.71 11.77
CA LEU A 268 -3.75 3.01 12.77
C LEU A 268 -2.89 2.44 13.90
N ASN A 269 -1.86 1.71 13.57
CA ASN A 269 -1.04 0.92 14.48
C ASN A 269 0.35 1.51 14.73
N GLY A 270 0.80 2.47 13.91
CA GLY A 270 2.10 3.11 14.04
C GLY A 270 2.39 3.64 15.44
N PRO A 271 1.45 4.33 16.12
CA PRO A 271 1.67 4.77 17.51
C PRO A 271 2.04 3.65 18.49
N ARG A 272 1.48 2.45 18.31
CA ARG A 272 1.79 1.26 19.13
C ARG A 272 3.16 0.67 18.79
N MET A 273 3.59 0.85 17.56
CA MET A 273 4.90 0.41 17.04
C MET A 273 6.00 1.45 17.31
N GLY A 274 5.67 2.61 17.90
CA GLY A 274 6.59 3.75 18.01
C GLY A 274 6.95 4.37 16.66
N LEU A 275 6.07 4.27 15.67
CA LEU A 275 6.25 4.73 14.29
C LEU A 275 5.20 5.78 13.91
N LYS A 276 5.53 6.63 12.93
CA LYS A 276 4.59 7.57 12.33
C LYS A 276 4.87 7.81 10.85
N THR A 277 3.83 8.19 10.12
CA THR A 277 3.92 8.73 8.76
C THR A 277 3.19 10.05 8.67
N ASP A 278 3.71 10.97 7.87
CA ASP A 278 3.07 12.25 7.57
C ASP A 278 2.12 12.14 6.35
N VAL A 279 2.19 11.03 5.62
CA VAL A 279 1.36 10.78 4.43
C VAL A 279 -0.10 10.57 4.83
N ALA A 280 -0.99 11.32 4.19
CA ALA A 280 -2.44 11.21 4.42
C ALA A 280 -3.03 10.06 3.60
N LEU A 281 -3.93 9.26 4.20
CA LEU A 281 -4.49 8.07 3.54
C LEU A 281 -5.45 8.40 2.40
N ALA A 282 -6.32 9.40 2.56
CA ALA A 282 -7.36 9.69 1.56
C ALA A 282 -6.78 10.04 0.19
N PRO A 283 -5.77 10.93 0.04
CA PRO A 283 -5.13 11.18 -1.25
C PRO A 283 -4.45 9.94 -1.86
N VAL A 284 -3.89 9.04 -1.03
CA VAL A 284 -3.30 7.78 -1.51
C VAL A 284 -4.38 6.88 -2.11
N LEU A 285 -5.55 6.77 -1.47
CA LEU A 285 -6.68 6.01 -2.02
C LEU A 285 -7.18 6.60 -3.34
N ASP A 286 -7.19 7.92 -3.48
CA ASP A 286 -7.59 8.58 -4.72
C ASP A 286 -6.56 8.35 -5.85
N ALA A 287 -5.26 8.38 -5.53
CA ALA A 287 -4.20 8.04 -6.47
C ALA A 287 -4.29 6.56 -6.91
N ALA A 288 -4.57 5.63 -5.98
CA ALA A 288 -4.76 4.21 -6.28
C ALA A 288 -5.96 3.96 -7.20
N ARG A 289 -7.08 4.67 -6.99
CA ARG A 289 -8.24 4.61 -7.89
C ARG A 289 -7.90 5.17 -9.28
N ALA A 290 -7.17 6.28 -9.33
CA ALA A 290 -6.74 6.88 -10.60
C ALA A 290 -5.81 5.93 -11.39
N LEU A 291 -4.87 5.25 -10.70
CA LEU A 291 -4.02 4.22 -11.33
C LEU A 291 -4.87 3.08 -11.88
N ARG A 292 -5.78 2.52 -11.06
CA ARG A 292 -6.70 1.45 -11.48
C ARG A 292 -7.44 1.81 -12.77
N ASP A 293 -7.99 3.02 -12.82
CA ASP A 293 -8.77 3.48 -13.96
C ASP A 293 -7.87 3.74 -15.19
N MET A 294 -6.64 4.23 -14.97
CA MET A 294 -5.66 4.54 -16.00
C MET A 294 -5.16 3.28 -16.75
N ILE A 295 -4.87 2.21 -16.00
CA ILE A 295 -4.35 0.94 -16.57
C ILE A 295 -5.44 -0.14 -16.66
N HIS A 296 -6.70 0.18 -16.36
CA HIS A 296 -7.81 -0.77 -16.33
C HIS A 296 -7.55 -1.99 -15.43
N LEU A 297 -6.91 -1.76 -14.27
CA LEU A 297 -6.51 -2.82 -13.34
C LEU A 297 -7.74 -3.55 -12.76
N PRO A 298 -7.86 -4.87 -12.96
CA PRO A 298 -8.94 -5.65 -12.37
C PRO A 298 -8.67 -5.90 -10.88
N LEU A 299 -9.17 -5.01 -10.02
CA LEU A 299 -9.07 -5.22 -8.57
C LEU A 299 -10.06 -6.28 -8.09
N MET A 300 -9.61 -7.13 -7.19
CA MET A 300 -10.50 -8.07 -6.50
C MET A 300 -11.57 -7.28 -5.72
N PRO A 301 -12.84 -7.67 -5.77
CA PRO A 301 -13.89 -7.01 -4.98
C PRO A 301 -13.59 -6.92 -3.49
N THR A 302 -12.83 -7.88 -2.96
CA THR A 302 -12.43 -7.97 -1.56
C THR A 302 -11.07 -7.32 -1.25
N LYS A 303 -10.42 -6.65 -2.23
CA LYS A 303 -9.13 -5.96 -1.99
C LYS A 303 -9.28 -4.98 -0.81
N PRO A 304 -8.44 -5.07 0.22
CA PRO A 304 -8.51 -4.16 1.36
C PRO A 304 -8.54 -2.69 0.91
N LEU A 305 -9.37 -1.87 1.55
CA LEU A 305 -9.53 -0.43 1.34
C LEU A 305 -10.08 0.01 -0.04
N LEU A 306 -9.81 -0.73 -1.11
CA LEU A 306 -10.13 -0.33 -2.50
C LEU A 306 -11.24 -1.16 -3.14
N GLY A 307 -11.44 -2.39 -2.69
CA GLY A 307 -12.41 -3.32 -3.25
C GLY A 307 -13.85 -2.86 -3.01
N SER A 308 -14.74 -3.15 -3.97
CA SER A 308 -16.17 -2.82 -3.86
C SER A 308 -16.85 -3.43 -2.64
N ASP A 309 -16.36 -4.58 -2.18
CA ASP A 309 -16.95 -5.34 -1.09
C ASP A 309 -16.20 -5.16 0.24
N ALA A 310 -15.07 -4.44 0.24
CA ALA A 310 -14.22 -4.27 1.42
C ALA A 310 -14.91 -3.61 2.62
N GLY A 311 -15.97 -2.82 2.38
CA GLY A 311 -16.78 -2.19 3.42
C GLY A 311 -18.14 -2.85 3.66
N ILE A 312 -18.42 -4.01 3.05
CA ILE A 312 -19.73 -4.65 3.08
C ILE A 312 -19.82 -5.68 4.21
N ILE A 313 -20.85 -5.57 5.04
CA ILE A 313 -21.16 -6.50 6.11
C ILE A 313 -22.45 -7.25 5.78
N THR A 314 -22.40 -8.58 5.72
CA THR A 314 -23.54 -9.43 5.39
C THR A 314 -23.97 -10.35 6.53
N ALA A 315 -23.09 -10.64 7.50
CA ALA A 315 -23.41 -11.58 8.57
C ALA A 315 -24.56 -11.08 9.44
N PRO A 316 -25.65 -11.85 9.62
CA PRO A 316 -26.81 -11.44 10.42
C PRO A 316 -26.48 -11.02 11.85
N THR A 317 -25.52 -11.70 12.48
CA THR A 317 -25.04 -11.38 13.82
C THR A 317 -24.39 -9.98 13.90
N HIS A 318 -23.76 -9.54 12.81
CA HIS A 318 -23.10 -8.24 12.75
C HIS A 318 -24.07 -7.13 12.30
N LEU A 319 -25.05 -7.45 11.44
CA LEU A 319 -26.05 -6.48 10.99
C LEU A 319 -26.89 -5.92 12.15
N GLY A 320 -27.15 -6.74 13.18
CA GLY A 320 -27.89 -6.33 14.36
C GLY A 320 -27.18 -5.30 15.24
N TRP A 321 -25.85 -5.29 15.22
CA TRP A 321 -25.00 -4.37 15.99
C TRP A 321 -24.49 -3.20 15.16
N GLY A 322 -24.57 -3.30 13.98
CA GLY A 322 -23.81 -3.02 12.85
C GLY A 322 -23.45 -1.64 12.54
N SER A 323 -24.06 -0.73 12.42
CA SER A 323 -23.59 0.46 11.72
C SER A 323 -23.21 1.61 12.66
N ARG A 324 -23.26 1.40 13.93
CA ARG A 324 -22.84 2.45 14.87
C ARG A 324 -21.34 2.57 15.01
N SER A 325 -20.56 1.79 14.30
CA SER A 325 -19.32 1.59 14.94
C SER A 325 -18.09 1.69 14.06
N THR A 326 -17.62 2.91 13.90
CA THR A 326 -16.19 3.19 14.05
C THR A 326 -15.60 2.51 15.29
N ASP A 327 -16.38 2.19 16.31
CA ASP A 327 -15.95 1.48 17.52
C ASP A 327 -15.94 -0.03 17.36
N PHE A 328 -16.83 -0.58 16.54
CA PHE A 328 -16.93 -2.02 16.31
C PHE A 328 -16.06 -2.49 15.13
N TRP A 329 -15.94 -1.68 14.10
CA TRP A 329 -15.09 -1.91 12.94
C TRP A 329 -14.08 -0.77 12.84
N PRO A 330 -12.89 -0.90 13.44
CA PRO A 330 -11.94 0.19 13.54
C PRO A 330 -11.32 0.62 12.20
N VAL A 331 -11.74 0.01 11.09
CA VAL A 331 -11.22 0.30 9.75
C VAL A 331 -12.35 0.59 8.73
N PRO A 332 -13.14 1.64 8.87
CA PRO A 332 -13.65 2.30 7.70
C PRO A 332 -12.48 3.10 7.10
N PRO A 333 -12.28 3.06 5.78
CA PRO A 333 -11.17 3.76 5.13
C PRO A 333 -11.04 5.24 5.52
N VAL A 334 -12.13 5.85 5.95
CA VAL A 334 -12.23 7.29 6.27
C VAL A 334 -12.08 7.61 7.76
N SER A 335 -12.28 6.66 8.67
CA SER A 335 -12.16 6.93 10.12
C SER A 335 -10.72 7.00 10.60
N LEU A 336 -9.76 6.60 9.77
CA LEU A 336 -8.34 6.74 10.01
C LEU A 336 -7.85 8.16 9.73
N THR A 337 -8.74 9.07 9.37
CA THR A 337 -8.37 10.39 8.86
C THR A 337 -8.38 11.43 9.96
N ASP A 338 -7.46 12.36 9.84
CA ASP A 338 -7.41 13.62 10.57
C ASP A 338 -8.68 14.44 10.37
N ALA A 339 -9.04 15.27 11.32
CA ALA A 339 -10.20 16.17 11.23
C ALA A 339 -10.26 17.01 9.93
N PRO A 340 -9.15 17.47 9.33
CA PRO A 340 -9.14 18.13 8.02
C PRO A 340 -9.55 17.20 6.86
N ALA A 341 -9.18 15.92 6.92
CA ALA A 341 -9.55 14.95 5.89
C ALA A 341 -11.05 14.56 5.97
N ARG A 342 -11.67 14.62 7.17
CA ARG A 342 -13.13 14.50 7.30
C ARG A 342 -13.86 15.63 6.57
N ALA A 343 -13.34 16.85 6.63
CA ALA A 343 -13.92 17.99 5.93
C ALA A 343 -13.71 17.88 4.41
N ALA A 344 -12.54 17.44 3.97
CA ALA A 344 -12.25 17.20 2.55
C ALA A 344 -13.04 16.00 2.00
N ALA A 345 -13.15 14.89 2.76
CA ALA A 345 -13.96 13.73 2.40
C ALA A 345 -15.45 14.08 2.37
N ALA A 346 -15.94 14.92 3.28
CA ALA A 346 -17.31 15.42 3.26
C ALA A 346 -17.56 16.35 2.05
N ALA A 347 -16.56 17.13 1.63
CA ALA A 347 -16.66 17.97 0.43
C ALA A 347 -16.62 17.14 -0.87
N VAL A 348 -15.80 16.07 -0.90
CA VAL A 348 -15.74 15.12 -2.03
C VAL A 348 -16.99 14.24 -2.06
N ALA A 349 -17.49 13.77 -0.90
CA ALA A 349 -18.74 13.01 -0.81
C ALA A 349 -19.98 13.86 -1.18
N ALA A 350 -19.94 15.17 -0.97
CA ALA A 350 -20.97 16.10 -1.44
C ALA A 350 -20.90 16.32 -2.96
N ALA A 351 -19.74 16.10 -3.59
CA ALA A 351 -19.52 16.21 -5.03
C ALA A 351 -19.76 14.86 -5.77
N ASP A 352 -19.49 13.74 -5.13
CA ASP A 352 -19.75 12.38 -5.65
C ASP A 352 -20.84 11.75 -4.77
N GLN A 353 -22.08 11.64 -5.30
CA GLN A 353 -23.24 11.06 -4.59
C GLN A 353 -23.07 9.57 -4.21
N ARG A 354 -21.85 9.04 -4.28
CA ARG A 354 -21.47 7.72 -3.77
C ARG A 354 -20.81 7.86 -2.41
N ASP A 355 -21.63 7.72 -1.38
CA ASP A 355 -21.19 7.70 0.03
C ASP A 355 -20.31 6.46 0.30
N THR A 356 -19.00 6.60 0.08
CA THR A 356 -18.01 5.54 0.33
C THR A 356 -17.64 5.39 1.82
N THR A 357 -18.28 6.19 2.70
CA THR A 357 -17.97 6.23 4.14
C THR A 357 -18.85 5.34 4.99
N ARG A 358 -19.87 4.73 4.40
CA ARG A 358 -20.79 3.83 5.12
C ARG A 358 -20.42 2.38 4.85
N SER A 359 -20.20 1.59 5.91
CA SER A 359 -20.26 0.14 5.81
C SER A 359 -21.63 -0.23 5.22
N HIS A 360 -21.62 -0.74 4.00
CA HIS A 360 -22.85 -1.15 3.34
C HIS A 360 -23.29 -2.51 3.85
N ALA A 361 -24.32 -2.55 4.68
CA ALA A 361 -24.97 -3.81 5.01
C ALA A 361 -25.73 -4.31 3.79
N VAL A 362 -25.39 -5.50 3.30
CA VAL A 362 -26.13 -6.17 2.20
C VAL A 362 -27.31 -6.93 2.79
N MET A 363 -28.48 -6.69 2.24
CA MET A 363 -29.68 -7.45 2.59
C MET A 363 -29.57 -8.85 1.96
N VAL A 364 -29.60 -9.86 2.79
CA VAL A 364 -29.57 -11.28 2.40
C VAL A 364 -30.68 -12.04 3.11
N ALA A 365 -30.97 -13.26 2.67
CA ALA A 365 -31.88 -14.13 3.40
C ALA A 365 -31.39 -14.28 4.85
N GLY A 366 -32.30 -14.06 5.80
CA GLY A 366 -31.98 -14.06 7.23
C GLY A 366 -31.45 -12.73 7.82
N THR A 367 -31.51 -11.64 7.06
CA THR A 367 -31.20 -10.30 7.60
C THR A 367 -32.10 -9.98 8.79
N PRO A 368 -31.55 -9.57 9.96
CA PRO A 368 -32.37 -9.30 11.15
C PRO A 368 -33.33 -8.14 10.97
N ARG A 369 -34.51 -8.23 11.59
CA ARG A 369 -35.57 -7.19 11.56
C ARG A 369 -35.05 -5.78 11.84
N ASN A 370 -34.22 -5.64 12.88
CA ASN A 370 -33.66 -4.34 13.27
C ASN A 370 -32.73 -3.72 12.20
N ALA A 371 -32.05 -4.54 11.40
CA ALA A 371 -31.24 -4.03 10.29
C ALA A 371 -32.10 -3.50 9.14
N ILE A 372 -33.21 -4.20 8.83
CA ILE A 372 -34.17 -3.76 7.83
C ILE A 372 -34.88 -2.49 8.28
N THR A 373 -35.42 -2.48 9.51
CA THR A 373 -36.08 -1.31 10.12
C THR A 373 -35.21 -0.08 10.05
N ARG A 374 -33.95 -0.25 10.39
CA ARG A 374 -33.01 0.85 10.40
C ARG A 374 -32.73 1.40 8.98
N ARG A 375 -32.49 0.54 8.00
CA ARG A 375 -32.25 0.99 6.61
C ARG A 375 -33.48 1.68 6.01
N LEU A 376 -34.66 1.23 6.35
CA LEU A 376 -35.89 1.91 5.97
C LEU A 376 -35.98 3.30 6.63
N ALA A 377 -35.61 3.42 7.91
CA ALA A 377 -35.56 4.72 8.58
C ALA A 377 -34.50 5.66 7.98
N GLU A 378 -33.32 5.12 7.62
CA GLU A 378 -32.28 5.87 6.89
C GLU A 378 -32.74 6.34 5.50
N ALA A 379 -33.65 5.57 4.86
CA ALA A 379 -34.32 5.95 3.61
C ALA A 379 -35.49 6.93 3.81
N GLY A 380 -35.75 7.40 5.03
CA GLY A 380 -36.83 8.31 5.34
C GLY A 380 -38.22 7.67 5.33
N VAL A 381 -38.30 6.34 5.43
CA VAL A 381 -39.56 5.61 5.44
C VAL A 381 -40.16 5.62 6.86
N VAL A 382 -41.41 6.01 7.01
CA VAL A 382 -42.17 5.83 8.25
C VAL A 382 -42.56 4.37 8.35
N ILE A 383 -42.11 3.68 9.40
CA ILE A 383 -42.14 2.23 9.51
C ILE A 383 -43.31 1.80 10.41
N ASP A 384 -44.16 0.94 9.87
CA ASP A 384 -45.09 0.11 10.65
C ASP A 384 -44.35 -1.18 11.00
N ILE A 385 -44.10 -1.41 12.31
CA ILE A 385 -43.30 -2.54 12.80
C ILE A 385 -43.94 -3.88 12.48
N ASP A 386 -45.29 -3.94 12.35
CA ASP A 386 -46.01 -5.15 12.05
C ASP A 386 -45.83 -5.63 10.61
N LYS A 387 -45.35 -4.75 9.72
CA LYS A 387 -45.06 -5.07 8.32
C LYS A 387 -43.65 -5.62 8.10
N ILE A 388 -42.78 -5.47 9.06
CA ILE A 388 -41.34 -5.83 8.91
C ILE A 388 -41.16 -7.33 8.68
N ASP A 389 -41.94 -8.20 9.31
CA ASP A 389 -41.85 -9.65 9.11
C ASP A 389 -42.15 -10.03 7.66
N ALA A 390 -43.19 -9.44 7.08
CA ALA A 390 -43.53 -9.68 5.68
C ALA A 390 -42.46 -9.16 4.73
N VAL A 391 -41.78 -8.07 5.07
CA VAL A 391 -40.61 -7.59 4.31
C VAL A 391 -39.44 -8.58 4.42
N CYS A 392 -39.19 -9.14 5.63
CA CYS A 392 -38.17 -10.17 5.82
C CYS A 392 -38.45 -11.42 4.97
N ASP A 393 -39.69 -11.89 4.96
CA ASP A 393 -40.12 -13.05 4.18
C ASP A 393 -39.95 -12.82 2.67
N ARG A 394 -40.31 -11.64 2.20
CA ARG A 394 -40.13 -11.26 0.79
C ARG A 394 -38.66 -11.16 0.39
N LEU A 395 -37.79 -10.60 1.25
CA LEU A 395 -36.35 -10.58 1.05
C LEU A 395 -35.74 -11.99 1.02
N ALA A 396 -36.19 -12.87 1.91
CA ALA A 396 -35.71 -14.26 1.98
C ALA A 396 -36.11 -15.07 0.74
N ALA A 397 -37.25 -14.76 0.13
CA ALA A 397 -37.76 -15.43 -1.05
C ALA A 397 -37.26 -14.81 -2.39
N ASP A 398 -36.55 -13.70 -2.34
CA ASP A 398 -36.12 -13.01 -3.56
C ASP A 398 -34.91 -13.71 -4.20
N PRO A 399 -34.98 -14.06 -5.51
CA PRO A 399 -33.90 -14.75 -6.19
C PRO A 399 -32.65 -13.86 -6.43
N ALA A 400 -32.77 -12.56 -6.26
CA ALA A 400 -31.69 -11.58 -6.45
C ALA A 400 -31.67 -10.55 -5.30
N PRO A 401 -31.39 -10.99 -4.05
CA PRO A 401 -31.47 -10.12 -2.87
C PRO A 401 -30.48 -8.96 -2.92
N ASP A 402 -29.46 -9.07 -3.72
CA ASP A 402 -28.43 -8.02 -3.93
C ASP A 402 -28.99 -6.71 -4.46
N ARG A 403 -30.12 -6.71 -5.14
CA ARG A 403 -30.78 -5.48 -5.62
C ARG A 403 -31.22 -4.55 -4.49
N PHE A 404 -31.41 -5.08 -3.28
CA PHE A 404 -31.78 -4.31 -2.09
C PHE A 404 -30.58 -3.69 -1.37
N LYS A 405 -29.39 -3.71 -2.00
CA LYS A 405 -28.24 -2.86 -1.60
C LYS A 405 -28.63 -1.37 -1.70
N ASP A 406 -29.49 -1.03 -2.64
CA ASP A 406 -30.03 0.30 -2.77
C ASP A 406 -31.18 0.54 -1.77
N HIS A 407 -31.10 1.67 -1.03
CA HIS A 407 -32.13 2.11 -0.09
C HIS A 407 -33.48 2.33 -0.78
N GLY A 408 -33.45 2.81 -2.02
CA GLY A 408 -34.66 3.03 -2.82
C GLY A 408 -35.39 1.73 -3.13
N ALA A 409 -34.66 0.67 -3.49
CA ALA A 409 -35.22 -0.65 -3.76
C ALA A 409 -35.85 -1.27 -2.51
N LEU A 410 -35.21 -1.17 -1.34
CA LEU A 410 -35.75 -1.64 -0.08
C LEU A 410 -36.99 -0.85 0.34
N ALA A 411 -36.98 0.47 0.17
CA ALA A 411 -38.13 1.35 0.45
C ALA A 411 -39.32 1.03 -0.49
N ALA A 412 -39.05 0.69 -1.76
CA ALA A 412 -40.06 0.25 -2.69
C ALA A 412 -40.70 -1.08 -2.26
N LEU A 413 -39.89 -2.06 -1.91
CA LEU A 413 -40.38 -3.34 -1.37
C LEU A 413 -41.25 -3.14 -0.13
N TYR A 414 -40.82 -2.26 0.81
CA TYR A 414 -41.62 -1.97 1.99
C TYR A 414 -42.99 -1.36 1.64
N ARG A 415 -43.02 -0.43 0.70
CA ARG A 415 -44.32 0.19 0.24
C ARG A 415 -45.20 -0.88 -0.39
N GLU A 416 -44.66 -1.75 -1.25
CA GLU A 416 -45.43 -2.86 -1.82
C GLU A 416 -46.07 -3.75 -0.75
N VAL A 417 -45.31 -4.09 0.31
CA VAL A 417 -45.79 -4.89 1.43
C VAL A 417 -46.82 -4.10 2.26
N ALA A 418 -46.59 -2.79 2.48
CA ALA A 418 -47.52 -1.95 3.23
C ALA A 418 -48.86 -1.78 2.51
N ASP A 419 -48.82 -1.61 1.18
CA ASP A 419 -50.00 -1.44 0.33
C ASP A 419 -50.77 -2.75 0.10
N SER A 420 -50.06 -3.91 0.12
CA SER A 420 -50.71 -5.22 -0.04
C SER A 420 -51.46 -5.70 1.20
N GLY A 421 -51.42 -4.95 2.28
CA GLY A 421 -51.92 -5.33 3.62
C GLY A 421 -53.40 -5.05 3.89
N THR A 422 -54.28 -5.25 2.93
CA THR A 422 -55.75 -5.27 3.19
C THR A 422 -56.37 -6.48 2.55
N GLY A 423 -56.05 -7.70 3.06
CA GLY A 423 -56.64 -8.91 2.54
C GLY A 423 -56.19 -10.16 3.25
N LEU A 424 -56.42 -10.24 4.56
CA LEU A 424 -56.59 -11.56 5.20
C LEU A 424 -58.07 -11.91 5.06
N PRO A 425 -58.44 -13.06 4.44
CA PRO A 425 -59.80 -13.56 4.58
C PRO A 425 -59.97 -14.08 6.03
N HIS A 426 -61.07 -13.76 6.59
CA HIS A 426 -61.59 -14.22 7.88
C HIS A 426 -61.63 -15.76 7.98
#